data_8f84575f10ebfa3caea11eaf84175aaf
#
_entry.id   8f84575f10ebfa3caea11eaf84175aaf
#
_cell.length_a   1.000
_cell.length_b   1.000
_cell.length_c   1.000
_cell.angle_alpha   90.00
_cell.angle_beta   90.00
_cell.angle_gamma   90.00
#
_symmetry.space_group_name_H-M   'P 1'
#
loop_
_entity.id
_entity.type
_entity.pdbx_description
1 polymer ?
#
loop_
_entity_poly.entity_id
_entity_poly.type
_entity_poly.pdbx_seq_one_letter_code
_entity_poly.pdbx_strand_id
1 'polypeptide(L)'
;MLSRPERHRDTLRRILWIVNHKTLMSGEVPLLRSLGFEVFVPKVVPVHDRGFRSAGVTHDHDAALELTPATLRVLNHENFFERSWAPTVTHILNRYFDVIVCHFTYYTTPLREAALKFQGLLVARAFGREHPLTYGEFRTWVPHLSLLEDIHSLGRRFIFAQAYDNLAEIEEFPLRSRAHTITVPLPEFTFKHANTWTGTGSNALFLCPAIGDNGYYKRVYLAIKRDFGDLPHVIFGSQIGPVSDPAVLPYLSDDALVDLYSSTPVFIYPSSEPRHLHYSPLEAMVVGAPVLYLAGGLIDRLAGTRLPGACANVLEMKTKARRLIEGDRALAETIRSDQTRVLETFAPEVLRRQWAAALFGEAKSS
;
A
#
# COMPACT_ATOMS: atom_id res chain seq x y z
N MET A 1 -39.00 -2.71 -2.32
CA MET A 1 -37.63 -2.23 -2.62
C MET A 1 -37.47 -2.25 -4.12
N LEU A 2 -37.44 -1.06 -4.76
CA LEU A 2 -37.17 -0.96 -6.19
C LEU A 2 -35.69 -1.20 -6.40
N SER A 3 -35.32 -2.35 -6.99
CA SER A 3 -33.96 -2.62 -7.43
C SER A 3 -33.54 -1.54 -8.41
N ARG A 4 -32.45 -0.85 -8.13
CA ARG A 4 -31.80 0.04 -9.10
C ARG A 4 -31.48 -0.83 -10.35
N PRO A 5 -31.86 -0.42 -11.58
CA PRO A 5 -31.44 -1.16 -12.77
C PRO A 5 -29.91 -1.26 -12.76
N GLU A 6 -29.35 -2.42 -13.15
CA GLU A 6 -27.92 -2.58 -13.34
C GLU A 6 -27.42 -1.45 -14.25
N ARG A 7 -26.74 -0.46 -13.68
CA ARG A 7 -26.10 0.59 -14.48
C ARG A 7 -24.99 -0.10 -15.27
N HIS A 8 -24.98 0.09 -16.57
CA HIS A 8 -23.85 -0.29 -17.40
C HIS A 8 -22.59 0.30 -16.78
N ARG A 9 -21.50 -0.47 -16.68
CA ARG A 9 -20.22 -0.04 -16.11
C ARG A 9 -19.68 1.25 -16.75
N ASP A 10 -20.04 1.51 -18.00
CA ASP A 10 -19.68 2.70 -18.78
C ASP A 10 -20.30 4.03 -18.28
N THR A 11 -21.20 3.97 -17.28
CA THR A 11 -21.87 5.15 -16.70
C THR A 11 -21.46 5.44 -15.26
N LEU A 12 -20.41 4.77 -14.75
CA LEU A 12 -19.88 5.05 -13.41
C LEU A 12 -19.34 6.47 -13.37
N ARG A 13 -19.71 7.23 -12.35
CA ARG A 13 -19.37 8.65 -12.26
C ARG A 13 -18.69 9.05 -10.94
N ARG A 14 -19.10 8.50 -9.79
CA ARG A 14 -18.64 8.99 -8.50
C ARG A 14 -18.16 7.88 -7.57
N ILE A 15 -17.00 8.14 -6.96
CA ILE A 15 -16.31 7.23 -6.03
C ILE A 15 -16.28 7.86 -4.64
N LEU A 16 -16.63 7.08 -3.61
CA LEU A 16 -16.27 7.34 -2.22
C LEU A 16 -14.98 6.56 -1.94
N TRP A 17 -13.87 7.29 -1.70
CA TRP A 17 -12.57 6.70 -1.41
C TRP A 17 -12.27 6.76 0.09
N ILE A 18 -12.40 5.63 0.80
CA ILE A 18 -12.24 5.50 2.26
C ILE A 18 -10.97 4.71 2.57
N VAL A 19 -9.81 5.30 2.30
CA VAL A 19 -8.50 4.68 2.64
C VAL A 19 -7.65 5.71 3.36
N ASN A 20 -7.41 5.51 4.66
CA ASN A 20 -6.61 6.44 5.46
C ASN A 20 -5.10 6.25 5.21
N HIS A 21 -4.65 6.60 3.99
CA HIS A 21 -3.25 6.42 3.58
C HIS A 21 -2.83 7.49 2.56
N LYS A 22 -1.94 8.42 2.97
CA LYS A 22 -1.51 9.59 2.17
C LYS A 22 -0.94 9.22 0.80
N THR A 23 -0.01 8.26 0.76
CA THR A 23 0.62 7.82 -0.49
C THR A 23 -0.39 7.26 -1.48
N LEU A 24 -1.31 6.42 -1.01
CA LEU A 24 -2.38 5.87 -1.85
C LEU A 24 -3.30 6.97 -2.33
N MET A 25 -3.70 7.90 -1.46
CA MET A 25 -4.56 9.03 -1.83
C MET A 25 -3.91 9.89 -2.91
N SER A 26 -2.64 10.28 -2.72
CA SER A 26 -1.93 11.16 -3.66
C SER A 26 -1.75 10.54 -5.04
N GLY A 27 -1.67 9.22 -5.14
CA GLY A 27 -1.55 8.51 -6.41
C GLY A 27 -2.90 8.07 -7.00
N GLU A 28 -3.76 7.44 -6.19
CA GLU A 28 -5.02 6.86 -6.68
C GLU A 28 -6.09 7.91 -6.98
N VAL A 29 -6.25 8.95 -6.15
CA VAL A 29 -7.32 9.94 -6.34
C VAL A 29 -7.15 10.74 -7.63
N PRO A 30 -5.96 11.32 -7.96
CA PRO A 30 -5.75 11.96 -9.25
C PRO A 30 -5.91 11.02 -10.44
N LEU A 31 -5.45 9.77 -10.30
CA LEU A 31 -5.59 8.75 -11.34
C LEU A 31 -7.07 8.42 -11.61
N LEU A 32 -7.88 8.18 -10.57
CA LEU A 32 -9.32 7.92 -10.72
C LEU A 32 -10.04 9.11 -11.36
N ARG A 33 -9.62 10.33 -11.04
CA ARG A 33 -10.12 11.54 -11.71
C ARG A 33 -9.75 11.59 -13.19
N SER A 34 -8.53 11.20 -13.54
CA SER A 34 -8.11 11.12 -14.95
C SER A 34 -8.90 10.08 -15.75
N LEU A 35 -9.54 9.11 -15.06
CA LEU A 35 -10.47 8.15 -15.65
C LEU A 35 -11.92 8.69 -15.73
N GLY A 36 -12.15 9.95 -15.36
CA GLY A 36 -13.45 10.61 -15.45
C GLY A 36 -14.34 10.51 -14.20
N PHE A 37 -13.80 10.05 -13.06
CA PHE A 37 -14.57 9.97 -11.83
C PHE A 37 -14.50 11.27 -11.00
N GLU A 38 -15.62 11.63 -10.40
CA GLU A 38 -15.65 12.50 -9.24
C GLU A 38 -15.29 11.66 -8.00
N VAL A 39 -14.31 12.08 -7.20
CA VAL A 39 -13.85 11.32 -6.03
C VAL A 39 -14.05 12.13 -4.76
N PHE A 40 -14.87 11.60 -3.84
CA PHE A 40 -15.02 12.12 -2.49
C PHE A 40 -14.12 11.37 -1.53
N VAL A 41 -13.36 12.10 -0.71
CA VAL A 41 -12.52 11.58 0.37
C VAL A 41 -13.07 12.10 1.71
N PRO A 42 -13.31 11.25 2.72
CA PRO A 42 -13.81 11.68 4.02
C PRO A 42 -12.96 12.76 4.68
N LYS A 43 -13.59 13.73 5.34
CA LYS A 43 -12.93 14.81 6.08
C LYS A 43 -12.64 14.42 7.52
N VAL A 44 -13.48 13.55 8.11
CA VAL A 44 -13.26 13.04 9.47
C VAL A 44 -12.24 11.90 9.38
N VAL A 45 -11.10 12.07 10.05
CA VAL A 45 -10.08 11.03 10.18
C VAL A 45 -10.38 10.14 11.37
N PRO A 46 -9.90 8.88 11.40
CA PRO A 46 -10.05 7.98 12.55
C PRO A 46 -9.44 8.57 13.82
N VAL A 47 -10.15 8.44 14.95
CA VAL A 47 -9.65 8.90 16.27
C VAL A 47 -8.40 8.12 16.69
N HIS A 48 -8.38 6.82 16.39
CA HIS A 48 -7.22 5.96 16.65
C HIS A 48 -6.35 5.84 15.40
N ASP A 49 -5.85 6.98 14.93
CA ASP A 49 -4.78 7.00 13.92
C ASP A 49 -3.56 6.30 14.53
N ARG A 50 -3.15 5.17 13.94
CA ARG A 50 -2.10 4.31 14.49
C ARG A 50 -0.68 4.86 14.31
N GLY A 51 -0.54 6.19 14.09
CA GLY A 51 0.75 6.85 13.99
C GLY A 51 1.60 6.41 12.78
N PHE A 52 1.00 5.74 11.79
CA PHE A 52 1.71 5.47 10.55
C PHE A 52 2.03 6.77 9.81
N ARG A 53 3.25 6.88 9.27
CA ARG A 53 3.67 8.01 8.45
C ARG A 53 2.65 8.41 7.37
N SER A 54 1.96 7.43 6.82
CA SER A 54 0.98 7.60 5.75
C SER A 54 -0.46 7.80 6.24
N ALA A 55 -0.74 7.82 7.54
CA ALA A 55 -2.07 8.00 8.09
C ALA A 55 -2.49 9.48 8.22
N GLY A 56 -3.69 9.77 8.73
CA GLY A 56 -4.19 11.13 8.93
C GLY A 56 -4.51 11.86 7.62
N VAL A 57 -5.16 11.18 6.69
CA VAL A 57 -5.48 11.72 5.36
C VAL A 57 -6.61 12.73 5.43
N THR A 58 -6.32 13.96 4.99
CA THR A 58 -7.34 14.97 4.69
C THR A 58 -7.21 15.39 3.23
N HIS A 59 -8.33 15.59 2.56
CA HIS A 59 -8.36 15.96 1.15
C HIS A 59 -9.54 16.88 0.87
N ASP A 60 -9.26 18.08 0.41
CA ASP A 60 -10.27 19.08 0.10
C ASP A 60 -10.39 19.32 -1.40
N HIS A 61 -11.33 18.61 -2.03
CA HIS A 61 -11.66 18.76 -3.44
C HIS A 61 -13.17 18.83 -3.68
N ASP A 62 -13.91 19.35 -2.70
CA ASP A 62 -15.37 19.41 -2.78
C ASP A 62 -15.87 20.19 -4.00
N ALA A 63 -15.13 21.20 -4.44
CA ALA A 63 -15.46 21.99 -5.62
C ALA A 63 -15.50 21.17 -6.94
N ALA A 64 -14.85 20.01 -6.96
CA ALA A 64 -14.86 19.10 -8.12
C ALA A 64 -16.06 18.13 -8.11
N LEU A 65 -16.92 18.19 -7.07
CA LEU A 65 -18.05 17.29 -6.90
C LEU A 65 -19.35 17.99 -7.28
N GLU A 66 -20.10 17.42 -8.20
CA GLU A 66 -21.45 17.89 -8.54
C GLU A 66 -22.48 17.40 -7.50
N LEU A 67 -22.28 17.78 -6.23
CA LEU A 67 -23.18 17.51 -5.11
C LEU A 67 -23.66 18.83 -4.51
N THR A 68 -24.88 18.82 -3.95
CA THR A 68 -25.39 20.02 -3.29
C THR A 68 -24.61 20.35 -2.02
N PRO A 69 -24.47 21.63 -1.61
CA PRO A 69 -23.84 22.00 -0.36
C PRO A 69 -24.43 21.30 0.87
N ALA A 70 -25.74 21.02 0.86
CA ALA A 70 -26.39 20.27 1.94
C ALA A 70 -25.92 18.82 2.00
N THR A 71 -25.80 18.14 0.86
CA THR A 71 -25.27 16.77 0.76
C THR A 71 -23.82 16.71 1.21
N LEU A 72 -22.98 17.64 0.75
CA LEU A 72 -21.57 17.73 1.15
C LEU A 72 -21.41 17.97 2.65
N ARG A 73 -22.23 18.83 3.26
CA ARG A 73 -22.21 19.01 4.72
C ARG A 73 -22.44 17.71 5.49
N VAL A 74 -23.40 16.89 5.07
CA VAL A 74 -23.66 15.61 5.71
C VAL A 74 -22.44 14.68 5.59
N LEU A 75 -21.91 14.54 4.38
CA LEU A 75 -20.75 13.65 4.12
C LEU A 75 -19.47 14.11 4.85
N ASN A 76 -19.23 15.43 4.91
CA ASN A 76 -18.03 16.00 5.54
C ASN A 76 -18.02 15.85 7.08
N HIS A 77 -19.18 15.63 7.73
CA HIS A 77 -19.28 15.39 9.17
C HIS A 77 -19.37 13.91 9.53
N GLU A 78 -19.49 13.02 8.56
CA GLU A 78 -19.61 11.59 8.82
C GLU A 78 -18.26 10.96 9.17
N ASN A 79 -18.23 10.17 10.26
CA ASN A 79 -17.12 9.30 10.59
C ASN A 79 -17.29 7.95 9.90
N PHE A 80 -16.80 7.85 8.68
CA PHE A 80 -16.90 6.63 7.88
C PHE A 80 -16.08 5.47 8.43
N PHE A 81 -15.11 5.71 9.30
CA PHE A 81 -14.12 4.71 9.72
C PHE A 81 -14.53 3.93 10.97
N GLU A 82 -15.23 4.55 11.92
CA GLU A 82 -15.36 4.00 13.26
C GLU A 82 -16.82 3.77 13.71
N ARG A 83 -17.77 4.29 12.95
CA ARG A 83 -19.20 4.23 13.32
C ARG A 83 -20.04 3.59 12.23
N SER A 84 -21.14 2.96 12.63
CA SER A 84 -22.17 2.53 11.68
C SER A 84 -22.77 3.74 10.99
N TRP A 85 -22.86 3.67 9.66
CA TRP A 85 -23.32 4.78 8.83
C TRP A 85 -24.81 5.08 9.08
N ALA A 86 -25.12 6.34 9.28
CA ALA A 86 -26.49 6.78 9.49
C ALA A 86 -27.37 6.46 8.25
N PRO A 87 -28.68 6.21 8.43
CA PRO A 87 -29.60 5.94 7.32
C PRO A 87 -29.58 7.04 6.24
N THR A 88 -29.45 8.30 6.65
CA THR A 88 -29.33 9.45 5.73
C THR A 88 -28.06 9.36 4.88
N VAL A 89 -26.92 9.00 5.50
CA VAL A 89 -25.64 8.81 4.79
C VAL A 89 -25.76 7.65 3.81
N THR A 90 -26.29 6.51 4.26
CA THR A 90 -26.53 5.33 3.41
C THR A 90 -27.42 5.69 2.20
N HIS A 91 -28.47 6.48 2.42
CA HIS A 91 -29.34 6.95 1.34
C HIS A 91 -28.57 7.82 0.34
N ILE A 92 -27.76 8.77 0.81
CA ILE A 92 -26.91 9.62 -0.03
C ILE A 92 -25.94 8.78 -0.85
N LEU A 93 -25.25 7.82 -0.23
CA LEU A 93 -24.31 6.95 -0.92
C LEU A 93 -24.99 6.15 -2.03
N ASN A 94 -26.12 5.51 -1.75
CA ASN A 94 -26.85 4.73 -2.74
C ASN A 94 -27.45 5.57 -3.87
N ARG A 95 -27.73 6.85 -3.62
CA ARG A 95 -28.28 7.74 -4.62
C ARG A 95 -27.21 8.35 -5.54
N TYR A 96 -26.07 8.74 -4.98
CA TYR A 96 -25.10 9.58 -5.69
C TYR A 96 -23.77 8.90 -5.99
N PHE A 97 -23.45 7.77 -5.38
CA PHE A 97 -22.18 7.09 -5.59
C PHE A 97 -22.36 5.75 -6.32
N ASP A 98 -21.39 5.42 -7.16
CA ASP A 98 -21.38 4.19 -7.94
C ASP A 98 -20.36 3.19 -7.41
N VAL A 99 -19.29 3.68 -6.78
CA VAL A 99 -18.17 2.89 -6.26
C VAL A 99 -17.80 3.33 -4.86
N ILE A 100 -17.52 2.37 -3.99
CA ILE A 100 -16.79 2.60 -2.73
C ILE A 100 -15.46 1.88 -2.81
N VAL A 101 -14.36 2.61 -2.54
CA VAL A 101 -13.02 2.06 -2.35
C VAL A 101 -12.67 2.13 -0.88
N CYS A 102 -12.38 0.99 -0.24
CA CYS A 102 -12.00 0.94 1.17
C CYS A 102 -10.82 -0.01 1.39
N HIS A 103 -10.22 0.07 2.58
CA HIS A 103 -9.17 -0.85 3.00
C HIS A 103 -9.78 -2.17 3.54
N PHE A 104 -9.10 -3.30 3.32
CA PHE A 104 -9.61 -4.59 3.78
C PHE A 104 -9.37 -4.84 5.29
N THR A 105 -8.30 -4.34 5.87
CA THR A 105 -7.84 -4.79 7.20
C THR A 105 -7.76 -3.73 8.30
N TYR A 106 -7.41 -2.48 8.01
CA TYR A 106 -7.13 -1.53 9.09
C TYR A 106 -8.39 -0.96 9.75
N TYR A 107 -9.41 -0.68 8.97
CA TYR A 107 -10.70 -0.21 9.43
C TYR A 107 -11.77 -1.12 8.84
N THR A 108 -12.30 -2.02 9.67
CA THR A 108 -13.27 -3.01 9.22
C THR A 108 -14.65 -2.43 9.01
N THR A 109 -14.95 -1.34 9.70
CA THR A 109 -16.24 -0.66 9.61
C THR A 109 -16.58 -0.24 8.18
N PRO A 110 -15.71 0.46 7.42
CA PRO A 110 -16.04 0.82 6.04
C PRO A 110 -16.40 -0.37 5.17
N LEU A 111 -15.62 -1.44 5.24
CA LEU A 111 -15.86 -2.67 4.45
C LEU A 111 -17.20 -3.31 4.84
N ARG A 112 -17.46 -3.45 6.15
CA ARG A 112 -18.72 -4.04 6.66
C ARG A 112 -19.93 -3.20 6.28
N GLU A 113 -19.89 -1.91 6.55
CA GLU A 113 -21.00 -1.00 6.27
C GLU A 113 -21.31 -0.95 4.76
N ALA A 114 -20.26 -0.92 3.93
CA ALA A 114 -20.42 -0.98 2.48
C ALA A 114 -21.00 -2.34 2.02
N ALA A 115 -20.51 -3.46 2.55
CA ALA A 115 -21.02 -4.78 2.19
C ALA A 115 -22.51 -4.94 2.54
N LEU A 116 -22.93 -4.44 3.71
CA LEU A 116 -24.30 -4.55 4.18
C LEU A 116 -25.28 -3.54 3.56
N LYS A 117 -24.82 -2.32 3.26
CA LYS A 117 -25.73 -1.18 3.01
C LYS A 117 -25.58 -0.55 1.62
N PHE A 118 -24.43 -0.74 0.96
CA PHE A 118 -24.18 -0.10 -0.33
C PHE A 118 -24.66 -0.98 -1.49
N GLN A 119 -25.29 -0.34 -2.48
CA GLN A 119 -25.87 -1.03 -3.64
C GLN A 119 -24.97 -0.94 -4.90
N GLY A 120 -23.90 -0.18 -4.87
CA GLY A 120 -22.94 -0.03 -5.95
C GLY A 120 -21.80 -1.05 -5.89
N LEU A 121 -20.72 -0.74 -6.60
CA LEU A 121 -19.51 -1.55 -6.65
C LEU A 121 -18.64 -1.30 -5.41
N LEU A 122 -18.25 -2.36 -4.71
CA LEU A 122 -17.34 -2.32 -3.57
C LEU A 122 -15.96 -2.82 -3.97
N VAL A 123 -14.95 -1.98 -3.86
CA VAL A 123 -13.54 -2.29 -4.12
C VAL A 123 -12.80 -2.32 -2.80
N ALA A 124 -12.37 -3.49 -2.36
CA ALA A 124 -11.61 -3.69 -1.13
C ALA A 124 -10.12 -3.81 -1.44
N ARG A 125 -9.33 -2.78 -1.06
CA ARG A 125 -7.88 -2.73 -1.28
C ARG A 125 -7.14 -3.62 -0.29
N ALA A 126 -6.28 -4.51 -0.80
CA ALA A 126 -5.46 -5.46 -0.06
C ALA A 126 -3.98 -5.23 -0.40
N PHE A 127 -3.16 -4.89 0.60
CA PHE A 127 -1.77 -4.42 0.40
C PHE A 127 -0.71 -5.43 0.80
N GLY A 128 -1.11 -6.65 1.11
CA GLY A 128 -0.24 -7.72 1.59
C GLY A 128 -0.37 -7.95 3.09
N ARG A 129 -0.01 -9.16 3.50
CA ARG A 129 0.03 -9.60 4.90
C ARG A 129 1.21 -10.52 5.12
N GLU A 130 1.69 -10.54 6.36
CA GLU A 130 2.75 -11.43 6.79
C GLU A 130 2.27 -12.90 6.69
N HIS A 131 3.14 -13.76 6.16
CA HIS A 131 2.87 -15.18 6.09
C HIS A 131 2.77 -15.79 7.51
N PRO A 132 1.83 -16.71 7.80
CA PRO A 132 0.86 -17.36 6.88
C PRO A 132 -0.52 -16.68 6.83
N LEU A 133 -0.70 -15.48 7.38
CA LEU A 133 -2.00 -14.83 7.53
C LEU A 133 -2.71 -14.60 6.19
N THR A 134 -4.01 -14.86 6.15
CA THR A 134 -4.89 -14.60 5.00
C THR A 134 -5.86 -13.46 5.29
N TYR A 135 -6.46 -12.89 4.26
CA TYR A 135 -7.55 -11.94 4.42
C TYR A 135 -8.85 -12.64 4.84
N GLY A 136 -9.03 -13.90 4.47
CA GLY A 136 -10.18 -14.73 4.85
C GLY A 136 -10.23 -15.04 6.36
N GLU A 137 -9.08 -15.03 7.07
CA GLU A 137 -9.02 -15.19 8.53
C GLU A 137 -9.63 -14.02 9.31
N PHE A 138 -10.06 -13.02 8.63
CA PHE A 138 -10.74 -11.86 9.20
C PHE A 138 -11.90 -12.23 10.15
N ARG A 139 -12.60 -13.32 9.87
CA ARG A 139 -13.65 -13.89 10.73
C ARG A 139 -13.16 -14.26 12.15
N THR A 140 -11.86 -14.53 12.33
CA THR A 140 -11.28 -14.85 13.65
C THR A 140 -10.98 -13.61 14.48
N TRP A 141 -10.86 -12.45 13.85
CA TRP A 141 -10.50 -11.18 14.51
C TRP A 141 -11.73 -10.36 14.91
N VAL A 142 -12.83 -10.58 14.22
CA VAL A 142 -14.11 -9.95 14.51
C VAL A 142 -15.16 -11.06 14.64
N PRO A 143 -15.16 -11.78 15.78
CA PRO A 143 -16.16 -12.80 16.06
C PRO A 143 -17.53 -12.15 15.94
N HIS A 144 -18.49 -12.80 15.35
CA HIS A 144 -19.87 -12.37 15.08
C HIS A 144 -20.10 -11.61 13.75
N LEU A 145 -19.11 -11.50 12.87
CA LEU A 145 -19.34 -10.90 11.54
C LEU A 145 -19.36 -11.98 10.46
N SER A 146 -20.50 -12.14 9.82
CA SER A 146 -20.68 -12.88 8.57
C SER A 146 -20.07 -12.13 7.38
N LEU A 147 -19.01 -11.34 7.58
CA LEU A 147 -18.49 -10.41 6.56
C LEU A 147 -18.12 -11.11 5.26
N LEU A 148 -17.55 -12.32 5.30
CA LEU A 148 -17.26 -13.07 4.07
C LEU A 148 -18.53 -13.56 3.37
N GLU A 149 -19.56 -13.90 4.12
CA GLU A 149 -20.88 -14.26 3.58
C GLU A 149 -21.57 -13.03 2.97
N ASP A 150 -21.46 -11.88 3.65
CA ASP A 150 -21.97 -10.61 3.12
C ASP A 150 -21.25 -10.22 1.83
N ILE A 151 -19.92 -10.32 1.80
CA ILE A 151 -19.10 -10.10 0.61
C ILE A 151 -19.49 -11.12 -0.50
N HIS A 152 -19.70 -12.38 -0.16
CA HIS A 152 -20.16 -13.38 -1.10
C HIS A 152 -21.49 -12.99 -1.75
N SER A 153 -22.42 -12.46 -0.95
CA SER A 153 -23.75 -12.04 -1.43
C SER A 153 -23.69 -10.90 -2.44
N LEU A 154 -22.62 -10.09 -2.42
CA LEU A 154 -22.42 -9.00 -3.37
C LEU A 154 -22.19 -9.50 -4.82
N GLY A 155 -21.69 -10.72 -4.98
CA GLY A 155 -21.43 -11.31 -6.29
C GLY A 155 -20.50 -10.43 -7.14
N ARG A 156 -20.98 -9.96 -8.31
CA ARG A 156 -20.21 -9.11 -9.22
C ARG A 156 -20.00 -7.67 -8.72
N ARG A 157 -20.67 -7.28 -7.66
CA ARG A 157 -20.51 -5.95 -7.04
C ARG A 157 -19.34 -5.88 -6.06
N PHE A 158 -18.52 -6.92 -5.96
CA PHE A 158 -17.34 -6.95 -5.11
C PHE A 158 -16.07 -7.19 -5.94
N ILE A 159 -15.02 -6.43 -5.63
CA ILE A 159 -13.66 -6.58 -6.15
C ILE A 159 -12.70 -6.70 -4.98
N PHE A 160 -11.92 -7.78 -4.95
CA PHE A 160 -10.75 -7.93 -4.11
C PHE A 160 -9.54 -7.33 -4.84
N ALA A 161 -9.26 -6.05 -4.57
CA ALA A 161 -8.24 -5.28 -5.27
C ALA A 161 -6.87 -5.50 -4.62
N GLN A 162 -6.18 -6.57 -5.02
CA GLN A 162 -4.88 -6.95 -4.50
C GLN A 162 -3.75 -6.10 -5.08
N ALA A 163 -2.81 -5.67 -4.21
CA ALA A 163 -1.65 -4.89 -4.62
C ALA A 163 -0.61 -5.71 -5.40
N TYR A 164 -0.55 -6.99 -5.13
CA TYR A 164 0.35 -7.96 -5.76
C TYR A 164 -0.47 -9.13 -6.29
N ASP A 165 -0.08 -9.67 -7.43
CA ASP A 165 -0.81 -10.70 -8.17
C ASP A 165 -0.95 -12.05 -7.44
N ASN A 166 -0.19 -12.24 -6.37
CA ASN A 166 -0.18 -13.49 -5.60
C ASN A 166 -0.96 -13.45 -4.28
N LEU A 167 -1.59 -12.33 -3.90
CA LEU A 167 -2.31 -12.28 -2.62
C LEU A 167 -3.50 -13.25 -2.62
N ALA A 168 -4.23 -13.32 -3.71
CA ALA A 168 -5.41 -14.18 -3.83
C ALA A 168 -5.09 -15.67 -4.00
N GLU A 169 -3.84 -16.06 -4.25
CA GLU A 169 -3.45 -17.47 -4.45
C GLU A 169 -3.81 -18.35 -3.25
N ILE A 170 -3.74 -17.80 -2.05
CA ILE A 170 -4.01 -18.51 -0.78
C ILE A 170 -5.39 -18.18 -0.19
N GLU A 171 -6.11 -17.25 -0.80
CA GLU A 171 -7.42 -16.84 -0.30
C GLU A 171 -8.50 -17.85 -0.71
N GLU A 172 -9.49 -17.99 0.17
CA GLU A 172 -10.69 -18.77 -0.11
C GLU A 172 -11.68 -17.95 -0.95
N PHE A 173 -12.71 -18.65 -1.45
CA PHE A 173 -13.89 -18.00 -2.02
C PHE A 173 -14.61 -17.15 -0.95
N PRO A 174 -15.10 -15.93 -1.26
CA PRO A 174 -15.19 -15.33 -2.60
C PRO A 174 -13.97 -14.48 -3.01
N LEU A 175 -12.98 -14.27 -2.14
CA LEU A 175 -11.88 -13.32 -2.39
C LEU A 175 -11.07 -13.72 -3.63
N ARG A 176 -10.67 -14.99 -3.70
CA ARG A 176 -9.87 -15.51 -4.83
C ARG A 176 -10.57 -15.31 -6.17
N SER A 177 -11.88 -15.58 -6.23
CA SER A 177 -12.66 -15.50 -7.49
C SER A 177 -13.00 -14.07 -7.93
N ARG A 178 -12.72 -13.07 -7.07
CA ARG A 178 -13.01 -11.64 -7.30
C ARG A 178 -11.74 -10.79 -7.28
N ALA A 179 -10.58 -11.43 -7.37
CA ALA A 179 -9.30 -10.76 -7.35
C ALA A 179 -9.03 -10.01 -8.65
N HIS A 180 -8.61 -8.76 -8.51
CA HIS A 180 -8.06 -7.92 -9.56
C HIS A 180 -6.76 -7.31 -9.04
N THR A 181 -5.69 -7.40 -9.80
CA THR A 181 -4.44 -6.77 -9.42
C THR A 181 -4.51 -5.28 -9.71
N ILE A 182 -4.37 -4.47 -8.67
CA ILE A 182 -4.24 -3.02 -8.74
C ILE A 182 -3.05 -2.65 -7.87
N THR A 183 -1.90 -2.53 -8.50
CA THR A 183 -0.63 -2.19 -7.85
C THR A 183 -0.76 -0.86 -7.08
N VAL A 184 0.05 -0.67 -6.06
CA VAL A 184 0.05 0.58 -5.29
C VAL A 184 0.83 1.68 -6.01
N PRO A 185 0.42 2.96 -5.96
CA PRO A 185 1.24 4.05 -6.43
C PRO A 185 2.45 4.25 -5.52
N LEU A 186 3.59 4.61 -6.08
CA LEU A 186 4.75 5.03 -5.29
C LEU A 186 4.61 6.51 -4.88
N PRO A 187 5.25 6.94 -3.78
CA PRO A 187 5.16 8.32 -3.31
C PRO A 187 5.73 9.32 -4.30
N GLU A 188 4.98 10.38 -4.62
CA GLU A 188 5.41 11.41 -5.57
C GLU A 188 6.74 12.08 -5.17
N PHE A 189 6.97 12.27 -3.87
CA PHE A 189 8.18 12.92 -3.37
C PHE A 189 9.46 12.18 -3.78
N THR A 190 9.43 10.85 -3.92
CA THR A 190 10.58 10.06 -4.35
C THR A 190 10.92 10.28 -5.82
N PHE A 191 9.90 10.45 -6.67
CA PHE A 191 10.11 10.69 -8.11
C PHE A 191 10.77 12.04 -8.41
N LYS A 192 10.55 13.07 -7.57
CA LYS A 192 11.25 14.36 -7.66
C LYS A 192 12.76 14.22 -7.44
N HIS A 193 13.17 13.14 -6.80
CA HIS A 193 14.56 12.81 -6.49
C HIS A 193 15.03 11.52 -7.18
N ALA A 194 14.38 11.13 -8.28
CA ALA A 194 14.77 9.94 -9.04
C ALA A 194 16.22 10.02 -9.48
N ASN A 195 16.98 8.94 -9.28
CA ASN A 195 18.38 8.80 -9.63
C ASN A 195 19.35 9.84 -9.03
N THR A 196 19.01 10.43 -7.87
CA THR A 196 19.90 11.38 -7.15
C THR A 196 20.88 10.67 -6.21
N TRP A 197 20.97 9.35 -6.24
CA TRP A 197 21.85 8.60 -5.37
C TRP A 197 23.35 8.97 -5.56
N THR A 198 24.03 9.22 -4.46
CA THR A 198 25.47 9.53 -4.37
C THR A 198 26.26 8.41 -3.70
N GLY A 199 25.65 7.71 -2.74
CA GLY A 199 26.28 6.65 -1.94
C GLY A 199 27.50 7.13 -1.17
N THR A 200 27.49 8.36 -0.69
CA THR A 200 28.60 8.99 0.04
C THR A 200 28.63 8.68 1.53
N GLY A 201 27.55 8.10 2.05
CA GLY A 201 27.47 7.67 3.44
C GLY A 201 28.29 6.41 3.72
N SER A 202 28.41 6.07 5.01
CA SER A 202 29.18 4.94 5.49
C SER A 202 28.32 3.80 6.11
N ASN A 203 27.01 4.05 6.27
CA ASN A 203 26.13 3.09 6.96
C ASN A 203 25.16 2.41 5.98
N ALA A 204 25.02 1.09 6.11
CA ALA A 204 23.91 0.38 5.51
C ALA A 204 22.58 0.82 6.12
N LEU A 205 21.53 0.81 5.34
CA LEU A 205 20.20 1.26 5.75
C LEU A 205 19.24 0.09 5.89
N PHE A 206 18.53 0.03 7.01
CA PHE A 206 17.47 -0.94 7.28
C PHE A 206 16.16 -0.26 7.63
N LEU A 207 15.04 -0.88 7.26
CA LEU A 207 13.71 -0.50 7.73
C LEU A 207 13.27 -1.43 8.86
N CYS A 208 12.89 -0.86 10.02
CA CYS A 208 12.23 -1.59 11.10
C CYS A 208 11.37 -0.63 11.95
N PRO A 209 10.07 -0.45 11.62
CA PRO A 209 9.17 0.38 12.41
C PRO A 209 8.68 -0.35 13.67
N ALA A 210 8.11 0.40 14.62
CA ALA A 210 7.36 -0.12 15.79
C ALA A 210 8.09 -1.23 16.58
N ILE A 211 9.39 -1.10 16.79
CA ILE A 211 10.26 -2.12 17.43
C ILE A 211 9.78 -2.47 18.84
N GLY A 212 9.33 -1.47 19.62
CA GLY A 212 8.88 -1.66 21.00
C GLY A 212 7.47 -2.22 21.12
N ASP A 213 6.63 -2.00 20.14
CA ASP A 213 5.17 -2.19 20.26
C ASP A 213 4.63 -3.35 19.43
N ASN A 214 5.40 -3.86 18.48
CA ASN A 214 4.98 -4.93 17.60
C ASN A 214 5.93 -6.13 17.67
N GLY A 215 5.41 -7.27 18.14
CA GLY A 215 6.20 -8.49 18.29
C GLY A 215 6.84 -9.01 16.98
N TYR A 216 6.23 -8.76 15.83
CA TYR A 216 6.81 -9.06 14.52
C TYR A 216 8.06 -8.20 14.28
N TYR A 217 7.94 -6.87 14.37
CA TYR A 217 9.06 -5.97 14.15
C TYR A 217 10.16 -6.09 15.21
N LYS A 218 9.81 -6.46 16.45
CA LYS A 218 10.82 -6.80 17.46
C LYS A 218 11.69 -7.99 17.02
N ARG A 219 11.09 -9.02 16.41
CA ARG A 219 11.88 -10.15 15.87
C ARG A 219 12.74 -9.74 14.67
N VAL A 220 12.20 -8.88 13.78
CA VAL A 220 12.96 -8.32 12.65
C VAL A 220 14.17 -7.53 13.16
N TYR A 221 13.99 -6.65 14.14
CA TYR A 221 15.06 -5.88 14.76
C TYR A 221 16.14 -6.78 15.35
N LEU A 222 15.75 -7.78 16.15
CA LEU A 222 16.72 -8.73 16.74
C LEU A 222 17.48 -9.52 15.67
N ALA A 223 16.84 -9.89 14.57
CA ALA A 223 17.50 -10.54 13.44
C ALA A 223 18.49 -9.60 12.75
N ILE A 224 18.15 -8.33 12.52
CA ILE A 224 19.07 -7.32 11.97
C ILE A 224 20.31 -7.20 12.88
N LYS A 225 20.13 -7.05 14.18
CA LYS A 225 21.25 -6.91 15.15
C LYS A 225 22.12 -8.18 15.20
N ARG A 226 21.53 -9.37 15.17
CA ARG A 226 22.26 -10.64 15.16
C ARG A 226 23.08 -10.84 13.88
N ASP A 227 22.45 -10.57 12.72
CA ASP A 227 23.00 -10.95 11.43
C ASP A 227 23.90 -9.86 10.82
N PHE A 228 23.63 -8.59 11.11
CA PHE A 228 24.33 -7.45 10.52
C PHE A 228 24.93 -6.46 11.55
N GLY A 229 24.89 -6.80 12.83
CA GLY A 229 25.35 -5.89 13.91
C GLY A 229 26.83 -5.52 13.86
N ASP A 230 27.65 -6.26 13.11
CA ASP A 230 29.07 -5.96 12.85
C ASP A 230 29.30 -5.05 11.64
N LEU A 231 28.25 -4.71 10.88
CA LEU A 231 28.33 -3.72 9.81
C LEU A 231 27.96 -2.32 10.36
N PRO A 232 28.59 -1.24 9.87
CA PRO A 232 28.08 0.09 10.09
C PRO A 232 26.66 0.19 9.54
N HIS A 233 25.68 0.51 10.39
CA HIS A 233 24.28 0.54 9.95
C HIS A 233 23.43 1.55 10.72
N VAL A 234 22.36 1.98 10.09
CA VAL A 234 21.26 2.72 10.71
C VAL A 234 19.93 2.04 10.39
N ILE A 235 19.00 2.14 11.33
CA ILE A 235 17.66 1.56 11.23
C ILE A 235 16.65 2.71 11.30
N PHE A 236 15.79 2.83 10.31
CA PHE A 236 14.73 3.82 10.30
C PHE A 236 13.35 3.16 10.30
N GLY A 237 12.33 3.96 10.55
CA GLY A 237 10.93 3.56 10.63
C GLY A 237 10.26 4.23 11.82
N SER A 238 8.96 4.54 11.70
CA SER A 238 8.22 5.20 12.78
C SER A 238 8.21 4.34 14.04
N GLN A 239 8.66 4.92 15.18
CA GLN A 239 8.62 4.28 16.48
C GLN A 239 7.50 4.92 17.31
N ILE A 240 6.68 4.12 17.99
CA ILE A 240 5.60 4.61 18.87
C ILE A 240 6.19 5.05 20.21
N GLY A 241 7.27 4.39 20.67
CA GLY A 241 7.98 4.69 21.91
C GLY A 241 9.48 4.82 21.71
N PRO A 242 10.24 5.25 22.71
CA PRO A 242 11.68 5.40 22.63
C PRO A 242 12.36 4.03 22.50
N VAL A 243 13.35 3.94 21.61
CA VAL A 243 14.22 2.77 21.44
C VAL A 243 15.63 3.14 21.88
N SER A 244 16.17 2.44 22.87
CA SER A 244 17.51 2.69 23.42
C SER A 244 18.60 2.04 22.57
N ASP A 245 18.65 2.34 21.27
CA ASP A 245 19.71 1.90 20.34
C ASP A 245 20.09 3.12 19.48
N PRO A 246 21.36 3.59 19.54
CA PRO A 246 21.82 4.75 18.76
C PRO A 246 21.77 4.52 17.23
N ALA A 247 21.69 3.27 16.77
CA ALA A 247 21.50 2.95 15.36
C ALA A 247 20.05 3.18 14.88
N VAL A 248 19.08 3.29 15.81
CA VAL A 248 17.67 3.54 15.45
C VAL A 248 17.43 5.04 15.34
N LEU A 249 17.10 5.49 14.14
CA LEU A 249 16.86 6.89 13.85
C LEU A 249 15.51 7.37 14.41
N PRO A 250 15.40 8.65 14.78
CA PRO A 250 14.10 9.25 15.11
C PRO A 250 13.18 9.31 13.88
N TYR A 251 11.96 9.81 14.05
CA TYR A 251 11.06 10.08 12.93
C TYR A 251 11.74 11.02 11.92
N LEU A 252 11.68 10.65 10.64
CA LEU A 252 12.25 11.41 9.53
C LEU A 252 11.15 12.07 8.71
N SER A 253 11.34 13.33 8.31
CA SER A 253 10.54 13.97 7.27
C SER A 253 10.78 13.30 5.91
N ASP A 254 9.93 13.62 4.93
CA ASP A 254 10.10 13.09 3.57
C ASP A 254 11.45 13.52 2.97
N ASP A 255 11.86 14.78 3.14
CA ASP A 255 13.16 15.29 2.65
C ASP A 255 14.33 14.58 3.33
N ALA A 256 14.32 14.47 4.67
CA ALA A 256 15.36 13.76 5.41
C ALA A 256 15.47 12.27 5.02
N LEU A 257 14.35 11.66 4.65
CA LEU A 257 14.32 10.28 4.18
C LEU A 257 14.91 10.16 2.78
N VAL A 258 14.63 11.10 1.88
CA VAL A 258 15.27 11.17 0.55
C VAL A 258 16.79 11.36 0.69
N ASP A 259 17.24 12.26 1.55
CA ASP A 259 18.68 12.48 1.81
C ASP A 259 19.34 11.18 2.32
N LEU A 260 18.64 10.44 3.18
CA LEU A 260 19.10 9.16 3.69
C LEU A 260 19.21 8.11 2.56
N TYR A 261 18.20 7.99 1.69
CA TYR A 261 18.26 7.11 0.53
C TYR A 261 19.35 7.53 -0.45
N SER A 262 19.52 8.83 -0.69
CA SER A 262 20.53 9.34 -1.62
C SER A 262 21.96 9.06 -1.13
N SER A 263 22.22 9.22 0.15
CA SER A 263 23.56 9.07 0.73
C SER A 263 23.95 7.64 1.09
N THR A 264 22.98 6.75 1.38
CA THR A 264 23.31 5.39 1.82
C THR A 264 24.09 4.60 0.76
N PRO A 265 25.16 3.88 1.12
CA PRO A 265 25.86 3.00 0.18
C PRO A 265 25.01 1.79 -0.24
N VAL A 266 24.09 1.33 0.62
CA VAL A 266 23.22 0.18 0.38
C VAL A 266 21.98 0.22 1.28
N PHE A 267 20.82 -0.10 0.72
CA PHE A 267 19.62 -0.46 1.46
C PHE A 267 19.53 -1.98 1.57
N ILE A 268 19.40 -2.51 2.79
CA ILE A 268 19.27 -3.94 3.02
C ILE A 268 17.84 -4.26 3.46
N TYR A 269 17.19 -5.12 2.69
CA TYR A 269 15.83 -5.59 2.93
C TYR A 269 15.79 -7.11 3.14
N PRO A 270 16.05 -7.59 4.37
CA PRO A 270 16.19 -9.02 4.65
C PRO A 270 14.82 -9.72 4.84
N SER A 271 13.74 -9.13 4.34
CA SER A 271 12.42 -9.74 4.43
C SER A 271 12.30 -10.96 3.52
N SER A 272 11.75 -12.03 4.07
CA SER A 272 11.38 -13.24 3.34
C SER A 272 9.88 -13.33 3.09
N GLU A 273 9.14 -12.25 3.36
CA GLU A 273 7.68 -12.23 3.19
C GLU A 273 7.29 -12.36 1.71
N PRO A 274 6.60 -13.42 1.31
CA PRO A 274 6.31 -13.66 -0.10
C PRO A 274 5.17 -12.79 -0.64
N ARG A 275 4.41 -12.13 0.25
CA ARG A 275 3.15 -11.42 -0.09
C ARG A 275 3.05 -10.04 0.55
N HIS A 276 4.11 -9.54 1.14
CA HIS A 276 4.16 -8.21 1.73
C HIS A 276 5.48 -7.53 1.38
N LEU A 277 5.40 -6.32 0.86
CA LEU A 277 6.54 -5.48 0.55
C LEU A 277 6.28 -4.08 1.08
N HIS A 278 7.21 -3.54 1.85
CA HIS A 278 7.17 -2.16 2.29
C HIS A 278 7.45 -1.20 1.12
N TYR A 279 7.00 0.03 1.23
CA TYR A 279 7.34 1.08 0.26
C TYR A 279 8.83 1.39 0.22
N SER A 280 9.49 1.39 1.38
CA SER A 280 10.85 1.92 1.54
C SER A 280 11.91 1.31 0.64
N PRO A 281 11.98 -0.01 0.38
CA PRO A 281 12.93 -0.53 -0.62
C PRO A 281 12.63 -0.03 -2.03
N LEU A 282 11.34 0.16 -2.38
CA LEU A 282 10.95 0.71 -3.68
C LEU A 282 11.28 2.21 -3.78
N GLU A 283 11.03 2.97 -2.71
CA GLU A 283 11.42 4.37 -2.60
C GLU A 283 12.94 4.55 -2.78
N ALA A 284 13.73 3.70 -2.11
CA ALA A 284 15.18 3.67 -2.27
C ALA A 284 15.62 3.35 -3.72
N MET A 285 14.93 2.40 -4.38
CA MET A 285 15.17 2.09 -5.80
C MET A 285 14.87 3.28 -6.71
N VAL A 286 13.80 4.06 -6.46
CA VAL A 286 13.47 5.28 -7.23
C VAL A 286 14.57 6.32 -7.09
N VAL A 287 15.03 6.59 -5.86
CA VAL A 287 16.16 7.52 -5.61
C VAL A 287 17.47 7.00 -6.21
N GLY A 288 17.55 5.71 -6.46
CA GLY A 288 18.67 5.05 -7.10
C GLY A 288 19.65 4.37 -6.14
N ALA A 289 19.30 4.20 -4.85
CA ALA A 289 20.12 3.44 -3.92
C ALA A 289 20.15 1.95 -4.31
N PRO A 290 21.30 1.26 -4.27
CA PRO A 290 21.34 -0.17 -4.49
C PRO A 290 20.64 -0.91 -3.37
N VAL A 291 19.70 -1.81 -3.71
CA VAL A 291 18.89 -2.57 -2.75
C VAL A 291 19.30 -4.04 -2.78
N LEU A 292 19.70 -4.58 -1.62
CA LEU A 292 19.93 -6.00 -1.42
C LEU A 292 18.70 -6.62 -0.74
N TYR A 293 18.27 -7.79 -1.22
CA TYR A 293 17.11 -8.50 -0.70
C TYR A 293 17.28 -10.02 -0.82
N LEU A 294 16.46 -10.80 -0.10
CA LEU A 294 16.48 -12.26 -0.21
C LEU A 294 15.82 -12.72 -1.50
N ALA A 295 16.51 -13.59 -2.25
CA ALA A 295 16.04 -14.15 -3.52
C ALA A 295 14.77 -15.00 -3.35
N GLY A 296 13.94 -15.05 -4.40
CA GLY A 296 12.70 -15.82 -4.43
C GLY A 296 11.52 -15.15 -3.73
N GLY A 297 11.71 -13.91 -3.23
CA GLY A 297 10.65 -13.11 -2.64
C GLY A 297 9.86 -12.29 -3.64
N LEU A 298 9.04 -11.37 -3.11
CA LEU A 298 8.12 -10.56 -3.91
C LEU A 298 8.86 -9.63 -4.89
N ILE A 299 10.07 -9.17 -4.57
CA ILE A 299 10.85 -8.31 -5.48
C ILE A 299 11.23 -9.06 -6.76
N ASP A 300 11.70 -10.31 -6.67
CA ASP A 300 12.00 -11.14 -7.84
C ASP A 300 10.73 -11.41 -8.69
N ARG A 301 9.59 -11.64 -8.02
CA ARG A 301 8.30 -11.82 -8.70
C ARG A 301 7.91 -10.57 -9.50
N LEU A 302 8.02 -9.39 -8.89
CA LEU A 302 7.72 -8.11 -9.55
C LEU A 302 8.65 -7.81 -10.73
N ALA A 303 9.93 -8.19 -10.60
CA ALA A 303 10.90 -8.04 -11.69
C ALA A 303 10.73 -9.09 -12.81
N GLY A 304 9.99 -10.17 -12.56
CA GLY A 304 9.88 -11.33 -13.46
C GLY A 304 11.16 -12.15 -13.60
N THR A 305 12.21 -11.82 -12.85
CA THR A 305 13.53 -12.48 -12.87
C THR A 305 14.31 -12.18 -11.60
N ARG A 306 15.33 -12.99 -11.34
CA ARG A 306 16.29 -12.75 -10.27
C ARG A 306 17.23 -11.60 -10.67
N LEU A 307 17.28 -10.54 -9.85
CA LEU A 307 18.13 -9.37 -10.10
C LEU A 307 19.49 -9.48 -9.38
N PRO A 308 20.51 -8.65 -9.76
CA PRO A 308 21.83 -8.64 -9.11
C PRO A 308 21.80 -8.31 -7.60
N GLY A 309 20.80 -7.55 -7.14
CA GLY A 309 20.57 -7.26 -5.72
C GLY A 309 20.02 -8.44 -4.90
N ALA A 310 19.54 -9.50 -5.56
CA ALA A 310 19.05 -10.69 -4.90
C ALA A 310 20.20 -11.50 -4.28
N CYS A 311 19.98 -11.94 -3.04
CA CYS A 311 20.94 -12.75 -2.27
C CYS A 311 20.30 -14.10 -1.91
N ALA A 312 21.02 -15.19 -2.10
CA ALA A 312 20.50 -16.52 -1.78
C ALA A 312 20.30 -16.73 -0.26
N ASN A 313 21.07 -16.00 0.54
CA ASN A 313 21.02 -16.07 2.01
C ASN A 313 21.63 -14.81 2.64
N VAL A 314 21.54 -14.74 3.97
CA VAL A 314 22.07 -13.62 4.78
C VAL A 314 23.59 -13.46 4.62
N LEU A 315 24.36 -14.56 4.47
CA LEU A 315 25.81 -14.49 4.34
C LEU A 315 26.22 -13.79 3.02
N GLU A 316 25.57 -14.16 1.90
CA GLU A 316 25.81 -13.49 0.62
C GLU A 316 25.40 -12.00 0.70
N MET A 317 24.24 -11.73 1.32
CA MET A 317 23.75 -10.36 1.52
C MET A 317 24.76 -9.51 2.30
N LYS A 318 25.29 -10.04 3.39
CA LYS A 318 26.31 -9.40 4.21
C LYS A 318 27.62 -9.17 3.44
N THR A 319 28.04 -10.12 2.62
CA THR A 319 29.22 -10.01 1.78
C THR A 319 29.08 -8.91 0.75
N LYS A 320 27.95 -8.86 0.03
CA LYS A 320 27.65 -7.78 -0.94
C LYS A 320 27.54 -6.42 -0.23
N ALA A 321 26.91 -6.37 0.96
CA ALA A 321 26.78 -5.15 1.75
C ALA A 321 28.13 -4.56 2.14
N ARG A 322 29.10 -5.38 2.60
CA ARG A 322 30.46 -4.91 2.90
C ARG A 322 31.13 -4.29 1.68
N ARG A 323 31.09 -4.94 0.52
CA ARG A 323 31.65 -4.42 -0.73
C ARG A 323 31.05 -3.06 -1.08
N LEU A 324 29.73 -2.89 -0.95
CA LEU A 324 29.06 -1.61 -1.23
C LEU A 324 29.43 -0.53 -0.23
N ILE A 325 29.54 -0.84 1.08
CA ILE A 325 30.03 0.07 2.14
C ILE A 325 31.47 0.47 1.87
N GLU A 326 32.32 -0.44 1.38
CA GLU A 326 33.72 -0.21 1.01
C GLU A 326 33.87 0.53 -0.33
N GLY A 327 32.79 0.87 -1.01
CA GLY A 327 32.78 1.71 -2.21
C GLY A 327 32.87 0.95 -3.53
N ASP A 328 32.43 -0.31 -3.60
CA ASP A 328 32.37 -1.08 -4.85
C ASP A 328 31.31 -0.48 -5.80
N ARG A 329 31.72 0.52 -6.58
CA ARG A 329 30.86 1.22 -7.51
C ARG A 329 30.37 0.33 -8.67
N ALA A 330 31.18 -0.64 -9.12
CA ALA A 330 30.78 -1.54 -10.19
C ALA A 330 29.61 -2.43 -9.77
N LEU A 331 29.67 -2.97 -8.54
CA LEU A 331 28.56 -3.72 -7.98
C LEU A 331 27.32 -2.84 -7.77
N ALA A 332 27.50 -1.63 -7.26
CA ALA A 332 26.39 -0.69 -7.06
C ALA A 332 25.67 -0.39 -8.39
N GLU A 333 26.41 -0.06 -9.46
CA GLU A 333 25.81 0.21 -10.78
C GLU A 333 25.09 -1.00 -11.37
N THR A 334 25.68 -2.19 -11.22
CA THR A 334 25.05 -3.44 -11.68
C THR A 334 23.69 -3.68 -10.99
N ILE A 335 23.61 -3.42 -9.68
CA ILE A 335 22.35 -3.55 -8.94
C ILE A 335 21.35 -2.47 -9.37
N ARG A 336 21.78 -1.22 -9.46
CA ARG A 336 20.94 -0.06 -9.76
C ARG A 336 20.31 -0.12 -11.16
N SER A 337 21.10 -0.52 -12.17
CA SER A 337 20.60 -0.60 -13.56
C SER A 337 19.45 -1.59 -13.69
N ASP A 338 19.51 -2.73 -13.01
CA ASP A 338 18.52 -3.80 -13.19
C ASP A 338 17.28 -3.64 -12.28
N GLN A 339 17.41 -2.96 -11.13
CA GLN A 339 16.27 -2.75 -10.22
C GLN A 339 15.17 -1.87 -10.81
N THR A 340 15.43 -1.12 -11.87
CA THR A 340 14.41 -0.35 -12.61
C THR A 340 13.28 -1.23 -13.14
N ARG A 341 13.54 -2.51 -13.43
CA ARG A 341 12.50 -3.49 -13.83
C ARG A 341 11.41 -3.67 -12.79
N VAL A 342 11.77 -3.61 -11.50
CA VAL A 342 10.78 -3.65 -10.42
C VAL A 342 9.86 -2.43 -10.51
N LEU A 343 10.44 -1.26 -10.76
CA LEU A 343 9.73 0.02 -10.77
C LEU A 343 8.74 0.14 -11.95
N GLU A 344 8.99 -0.56 -13.07
CA GLU A 344 8.08 -0.59 -14.22
C GLU A 344 6.67 -1.08 -13.83
N THR A 345 6.57 -2.01 -12.86
CA THR A 345 5.29 -2.51 -12.36
C THR A 345 4.46 -1.42 -11.65
N PHE A 346 5.12 -0.37 -11.17
CA PHE A 346 4.51 0.74 -10.43
C PHE A 346 4.33 2.00 -11.30
N ALA A 347 4.55 1.89 -12.61
CA ALA A 347 4.37 3.02 -13.52
C ALA A 347 2.90 3.50 -13.53
N PRO A 348 2.64 4.82 -13.59
CA PRO A 348 1.28 5.37 -13.57
C PRO A 348 0.36 4.77 -14.64
N GLU A 349 0.89 4.47 -15.84
CA GLU A 349 0.14 3.87 -16.95
C GLU A 349 -0.28 2.43 -16.64
N VAL A 350 0.53 1.68 -15.87
CA VAL A 350 0.17 0.32 -15.42
C VAL A 350 -0.99 0.41 -14.44
N LEU A 351 -0.89 1.29 -13.45
CA LEU A 351 -1.95 1.51 -12.46
C LEU A 351 -3.25 1.96 -13.16
N ARG A 352 -3.14 2.87 -14.11
CA ARG A 352 -4.29 3.38 -14.86
C ARG A 352 -5.02 2.27 -15.60
N ARG A 353 -4.28 1.39 -16.30
CA ARG A 353 -4.88 0.24 -17.00
C ARG A 353 -5.53 -0.74 -16.02
N GLN A 354 -4.87 -1.03 -14.88
CA GLN A 354 -5.39 -1.93 -13.86
C GLN A 354 -6.69 -1.40 -13.25
N TRP A 355 -6.75 -0.11 -12.90
CA TRP A 355 -7.98 0.52 -12.42
C TRP A 355 -9.07 0.52 -13.48
N ALA A 356 -8.76 0.85 -14.72
CA ALA A 356 -9.72 0.83 -15.81
C ALA A 356 -10.28 -0.59 -16.04
N ALA A 357 -9.42 -1.61 -16.06
CA ALA A 357 -9.85 -3.01 -16.20
C ALA A 357 -10.75 -3.46 -15.04
N ALA A 358 -10.43 -3.07 -13.80
CA ALA A 358 -11.22 -3.42 -12.62
C ALA A 358 -12.61 -2.74 -12.63
N LEU A 359 -12.67 -1.47 -13.01
CA LEU A 359 -13.90 -0.68 -12.96
C LEU A 359 -14.81 -0.89 -14.19
N PHE A 360 -14.23 -0.98 -15.38
CA PHE A 360 -14.99 -1.07 -16.64
C PHE A 360 -15.01 -2.48 -17.25
N GLY A 361 -14.18 -3.40 -16.75
CA GLY A 361 -13.91 -4.70 -17.38
C GLY A 361 -12.79 -4.60 -18.41
N GLU A 362 -12.26 -5.75 -18.83
CA GLU A 362 -11.30 -5.76 -19.94
C GLU A 362 -11.98 -5.21 -21.19
N ALA A 363 -11.45 -4.15 -21.76
CA ALA A 363 -11.85 -3.73 -23.09
C ALA A 363 -11.61 -4.94 -23.99
N LYS A 364 -12.67 -5.46 -24.62
CA LYS A 364 -12.52 -6.45 -25.67
C LYS A 364 -11.56 -5.84 -26.68
N SER A 365 -10.34 -6.37 -26.75
CA SER A 365 -9.41 -6.03 -27.80
C SER A 365 -10.09 -6.38 -29.13
N SER A 366 -10.62 -5.34 -29.76
CA SER A 366 -11.15 -5.39 -31.13
C SER A 366 -9.98 -5.45 -32.12
#